data_b3706807c6a9c17767d62f5e38bb17f7
#
_entry.id   b3706807c6a9c17767d62f5e38bb17f7
#
_cell.length_a   1.000
_cell.length_b   1.000
_cell.length_c   1.000
_cell.angle_alpha   90.00
_cell.angle_beta   90.00
_cell.angle_gamma   90.00
#
_symmetry.space_group_name_H-M   'P 1'
#
loop_
_entity.id
_entity.type
_entity.pdbx_description
1 polymer ?
#
loop_
_entity_poly.entity_id
_entity_poly.type
_entity_poly.pdbx_seq_one_letter_code
_entity_poly.pdbx_strand_id
1 'polypeptide(L)'
;MTLDYFYGQTGELFSFYRIPKALFQEQRFQSLSTDAKTLYGILLDRMSLSVKNGWLDKQNRVFIIFTIEDVKRALCCADNKATKLLRELEEFGLIERKR
;
A
#
# COMPACT_ATOMS: atom_id res chain seq x y z
N MET A 1 24.93 -13.74 -3.64
CA MET A 1 24.38 -13.47 -2.32
C MET A 1 23.44 -14.58 -1.91
N THR A 2 23.58 -15.07 -0.70
CA THR A 2 22.73 -16.13 -0.17
C THR A 2 21.78 -15.53 0.87
N LEU A 3 20.49 -15.85 0.75
CA LEU A 3 19.49 -15.40 1.71
C LEU A 3 19.18 -16.49 2.71
N ASP A 4 19.03 -16.10 3.97
CA ASP A 4 18.54 -17.01 5.00
C ASP A 4 17.04 -17.17 4.85
N TYR A 5 16.56 -18.38 5.11
CA TYR A 5 15.15 -18.70 4.96
C TYR A 5 14.52 -19.02 6.31
N PHE A 6 13.22 -18.82 6.36
CA PHE A 6 12.41 -19.19 7.50
C PHE A 6 11.89 -20.61 7.29
N TYR A 7 12.79 -21.59 7.31
CA TYR A 7 12.43 -22.98 7.07
C TYR A 7 11.49 -23.52 8.13
N GLY A 8 10.53 -24.30 7.69
CA GLY A 8 9.60 -24.96 8.61
C GLY A 8 8.66 -24.02 9.30
N GLN A 9 8.60 -22.76 8.89
CA GLN A 9 7.72 -21.78 9.49
C GLN A 9 6.33 -21.88 8.90
N THR A 10 5.36 -21.33 9.63
CA THR A 10 3.99 -21.29 9.16
C THR A 10 3.86 -20.31 7.99
N GLY A 11 2.77 -20.45 7.23
CA GLY A 11 2.51 -19.55 6.12
C GLY A 11 2.43 -18.08 6.50
N GLU A 12 2.17 -17.77 7.78
CA GLU A 12 2.08 -16.40 8.25
C GLU A 12 3.39 -15.64 8.13
N LEU A 13 4.53 -16.33 8.34
CA LEU A 13 5.85 -15.72 8.20
C LEU A 13 6.22 -15.45 6.76
N PHE A 14 5.47 -16.03 5.82
CA PHE A 14 5.69 -15.89 4.39
C PHE A 14 4.55 -15.11 3.73
N SER A 15 3.81 -14.31 4.50
CA SER A 15 2.87 -13.37 3.93
C SER A 15 3.64 -12.21 3.32
N PHE A 16 3.14 -11.70 2.20
CA PHE A 16 3.86 -10.69 1.44
C PHE A 16 2.93 -9.55 1.05
N TYR A 17 3.47 -8.34 1.07
CA TYR A 17 2.86 -7.25 0.33
C TYR A 17 3.35 -7.34 -1.10
N ARG A 18 2.47 -7.08 -2.05
CA ARG A 18 2.81 -7.11 -3.47
C ARG A 18 2.84 -5.69 -4.00
N ILE A 19 3.97 -5.31 -4.57
CA ILE A 19 4.14 -3.98 -5.15
C ILE A 19 4.24 -4.16 -6.66
N PRO A 20 3.38 -3.48 -7.45
CA PRO A 20 3.46 -3.60 -8.90
C PRO A 20 4.83 -3.17 -9.42
N LYS A 21 5.42 -3.99 -10.26
CA LYS A 21 6.72 -3.67 -10.86
C LYS A 21 6.69 -2.37 -11.67
N ALA A 22 5.52 -2.03 -12.22
CA ALA A 22 5.34 -0.81 -13.00
C ALA A 22 5.77 0.42 -12.21
N LEU A 23 5.59 0.44 -10.89
CA LEU A 23 5.98 1.58 -10.06
C LEU A 23 7.49 1.79 -10.05
N PHE A 24 8.26 0.76 -10.39
CA PHE A 24 9.72 0.83 -10.46
C PHE A 24 10.22 0.94 -11.91
N GLN A 25 9.44 0.50 -12.88
CA GLN A 25 9.89 0.36 -14.25
C GLN A 25 9.39 1.46 -15.19
N GLU A 26 8.20 2.00 -14.95
CA GLU A 26 7.64 3.02 -15.83
C GLU A 26 8.21 4.38 -15.49
N GLN A 27 8.56 5.12 -16.54
CA GLN A 27 9.17 6.44 -16.40
C GLN A 27 8.30 7.42 -15.62
N ARG A 28 6.99 7.33 -15.78
CA ARG A 28 6.04 8.24 -15.11
C ARG A 28 6.08 8.12 -13.59
N PHE A 29 6.63 7.02 -13.06
CA PHE A 29 6.73 6.80 -11.62
C PHE A 29 8.13 6.97 -11.06
N GLN A 30 9.06 7.48 -11.86
CA GLN A 30 10.46 7.61 -11.41
C GLN A 30 10.62 8.52 -10.19
N SER A 31 9.83 9.59 -10.13
CA SER A 31 9.91 10.53 -9.00
C SER A 31 9.04 10.14 -7.81
N LEU A 32 8.28 9.05 -7.93
CA LEU A 32 7.52 8.51 -6.81
C LEU A 32 8.50 7.90 -5.81
N SER A 33 8.39 8.26 -4.54
CA SER A 33 9.32 7.76 -3.52
C SER A 33 9.14 6.26 -3.29
N THR A 34 10.21 5.61 -2.86
CA THR A 34 10.17 4.19 -2.50
C THR A 34 9.19 3.93 -1.37
N ASP A 35 9.13 4.84 -0.40
CA ASP A 35 8.18 4.71 0.70
C ASP A 35 6.73 4.77 0.22
N ALA A 36 6.43 5.64 -0.75
CA ALA A 36 5.10 5.70 -1.34
C ALA A 36 4.76 4.43 -2.11
N LYS A 37 5.72 3.87 -2.83
CA LYS A 37 5.54 2.58 -3.51
C LYS A 37 5.23 1.47 -2.52
N THR A 38 5.94 1.45 -1.41
CA THR A 38 5.71 0.49 -0.33
C THR A 38 4.31 0.64 0.24
N LEU A 39 3.91 1.88 0.53
CA LEU A 39 2.57 2.15 1.03
C LEU A 39 1.51 1.65 0.04
N TYR A 40 1.73 1.86 -1.24
CA TYR A 40 0.78 1.39 -2.25
C TYR A 40 0.59 -0.12 -2.18
N GLY A 41 1.67 -0.88 -2.00
CA GLY A 41 1.57 -2.33 -1.81
C GLY A 41 0.74 -2.71 -0.59
N ILE A 42 0.88 -1.97 0.49
CA ILE A 42 0.10 -2.18 1.71
C ILE A 42 -1.39 -1.90 1.45
N LEU A 43 -1.67 -0.82 0.71
CA LEU A 43 -3.05 -0.46 0.38
C LEU A 43 -3.71 -1.51 -0.53
N LEU A 44 -2.96 -2.09 -1.46
CA LEU A 44 -3.46 -3.17 -2.30
C LEU A 44 -3.83 -4.40 -1.49
N ASP A 45 -3.05 -4.71 -0.46
CA ASP A 45 -3.34 -5.81 0.44
C ASP A 45 -4.66 -5.56 1.18
N ARG A 46 -4.85 -4.34 1.66
CA ARG A 46 -6.10 -3.92 2.31
C ARG A 46 -7.29 -4.01 1.36
N MET A 47 -7.07 -3.67 0.10
CA MET A 47 -8.12 -3.75 -0.91
C MET A 47 -8.64 -5.18 -1.07
N SER A 48 -7.75 -6.17 -0.99
CA SER A 48 -8.15 -7.57 -1.04
C SER A 48 -9.12 -7.93 0.08
N LEU A 49 -8.88 -7.40 1.29
CA LEU A 49 -9.78 -7.60 2.42
C LEU A 49 -11.11 -6.89 2.20
N SER A 50 -11.08 -5.70 1.60
CA SER A 50 -12.30 -4.94 1.32
C SER A 50 -13.21 -5.67 0.34
N VAL A 51 -12.64 -6.31 -0.67
CA VAL A 51 -13.41 -7.14 -1.59
C VAL A 51 -14.13 -8.25 -0.83
N LYS A 52 -13.41 -8.93 0.07
CA LYS A 52 -14.00 -10.01 0.88
C LYS A 52 -15.09 -9.51 1.80
N ASN A 53 -14.96 -8.29 2.32
CA ASN A 53 -15.95 -7.68 3.22
C ASN A 53 -17.10 -7.01 2.49
N GLY A 54 -17.04 -6.92 1.16
CA GLY A 54 -18.09 -6.29 0.39
C GLY A 54 -18.12 -4.77 0.51
N TRP A 55 -16.98 -4.15 0.78
CA TRP A 55 -16.90 -2.69 0.90
C TRP A 55 -16.90 -2.04 -0.47
N LEU A 56 -18.10 -1.69 -0.94
CA LEU A 56 -18.30 -1.07 -2.24
C LEU A 56 -19.00 0.27 -2.07
N ASP A 57 -18.62 1.23 -2.90
CA ASP A 57 -19.29 2.52 -2.91
C ASP A 57 -20.55 2.46 -3.81
N LYS A 58 -21.21 3.61 -3.96
CA LYS A 58 -22.44 3.70 -4.76
C LYS A 58 -22.23 3.34 -6.24
N GLN A 59 -20.99 3.38 -6.70
CA GLN A 59 -20.63 3.07 -8.09
C GLN A 59 -20.02 1.69 -8.21
N ASN A 60 -20.15 0.84 -7.18
CA ASN A 60 -19.59 -0.50 -7.10
C ASN A 60 -18.05 -0.52 -7.18
N ARG A 61 -17.41 0.57 -6.77
CA ARG A 61 -15.95 0.61 -6.68
C ARG A 61 -15.49 0.13 -5.30
N VAL A 62 -14.46 -0.69 -5.28
CA VAL A 62 -13.87 -1.15 -4.02
C VAL A 62 -13.22 0.03 -3.30
N PHE A 63 -13.51 0.19 -2.03
CA PHE A 63 -12.85 1.20 -1.22
C PHE A 63 -12.27 0.56 0.04
N ILE A 64 -11.32 1.27 0.64
CA ILE A 64 -10.74 0.84 1.90
C ILE A 64 -10.86 1.98 2.91
N ILE A 65 -10.88 1.60 4.18
CA ILE A 65 -10.79 2.54 5.27
C ILE A 65 -9.38 2.43 5.83
N PHE A 66 -8.58 3.47 5.60
CA PHE A 66 -7.18 3.48 6.01
C PHE A 66 -6.82 4.90 6.43
N THR A 67 -6.62 5.08 7.71
CA THR A 67 -6.42 6.41 8.30
C THR A 67 -4.93 6.77 8.34
N ILE A 68 -4.65 8.04 8.66
CA ILE A 68 -3.27 8.48 8.90
C ILE A 68 -2.62 7.62 9.99
N GLU A 69 -3.37 7.29 11.03
CA GLU A 69 -2.87 6.42 12.09
C GLU A 69 -2.49 5.03 11.58
N ASP A 70 -3.28 4.51 10.64
CA ASP A 70 -2.96 3.22 10.02
C ASP A 70 -1.66 3.28 9.22
N VAL A 71 -1.44 4.37 8.47
CA VAL A 71 -0.20 4.57 7.72
C VAL A 71 0.99 4.65 8.67
N LYS A 72 0.85 5.41 9.75
CA LYS A 72 1.90 5.56 10.75
C LYS A 72 2.31 4.22 11.33
N ARG A 73 1.34 3.38 11.66
CA ARG A 73 1.61 2.04 12.19
C ARG A 73 2.24 1.13 11.16
N ALA A 74 1.73 1.15 9.94
CA ALA A 74 2.21 0.25 8.89
C ALA A 74 3.65 0.55 8.49
N LEU A 75 4.02 1.83 8.45
CA LEU A 75 5.33 2.26 7.98
C LEU A 75 6.24 2.73 9.11
N CYS A 76 5.77 2.68 10.35
CA CYS A 76 6.55 3.14 11.52
C CYS A 76 7.05 4.57 11.30
N CYS A 77 6.16 5.47 10.90
CA CYS A 77 6.51 6.86 10.60
C CYS A 77 5.61 7.83 11.37
N ALA A 78 5.98 9.12 11.33
CA ALA A 78 5.23 10.19 11.98
C ALA A 78 4.16 10.77 11.05
N ASP A 79 3.31 11.65 11.62
CA ASP A 79 2.19 12.25 10.91
C ASP A 79 2.57 12.94 9.61
N ASN A 80 3.62 13.75 9.66
CA ASN A 80 4.03 14.53 8.49
C ASN A 80 4.41 13.63 7.31
N LYS A 81 5.15 12.57 7.60
CA LYS A 81 5.54 11.62 6.57
C LYS A 81 4.34 10.85 6.03
N ALA A 82 3.46 10.39 6.92
CA ALA A 82 2.26 9.67 6.52
C ALA A 82 1.39 10.53 5.59
N THR A 83 1.17 11.79 5.96
CA THR A 83 0.39 12.73 5.16
C THR A 83 1.04 12.96 3.81
N LYS A 84 2.35 13.17 3.80
CA LYS A 84 3.11 13.40 2.57
C LYS A 84 3.00 12.22 1.62
N LEU A 85 3.12 11.00 2.13
CA LEU A 85 3.07 9.79 1.29
C LEU A 85 1.69 9.59 0.67
N LEU A 86 0.63 9.83 1.43
CA LEU A 86 -0.72 9.74 0.89
C LEU A 86 -0.94 10.79 -0.20
N ARG A 87 -0.47 12.00 0.03
CA ARG A 87 -0.56 13.07 -0.96
C ARG A 87 0.21 12.72 -2.21
N GLU A 88 1.39 12.14 -2.05
CA GLU A 88 2.22 11.72 -3.17
C GLU A 88 1.49 10.70 -4.05
N LEU A 89 0.88 9.68 -3.44
CA LEU A 89 0.11 8.68 -4.18
C LEU A 89 -1.10 9.30 -4.89
N GLU A 90 -1.74 10.25 -4.24
CA GLU A 90 -2.88 10.96 -4.82
C GLU A 90 -2.45 11.79 -6.03
N GLU A 91 -1.34 12.50 -5.92
CA GLU A 91 -0.79 13.32 -7.01
C GLU A 91 -0.41 12.50 -8.24
N PHE A 92 0.05 11.27 -8.02
CA PHE A 92 0.39 10.37 -9.12
C PHE A 92 -0.82 9.63 -9.69
N GLY A 93 -2.01 9.91 -9.15
CA GLY A 93 -3.23 9.29 -9.64
C GLY A 93 -3.42 7.83 -9.24
N LEU A 94 -2.64 7.36 -8.26
CA LEU A 94 -2.70 5.98 -7.81
C LEU A 94 -3.79 5.72 -6.79
N ILE A 95 -4.21 6.74 -6.07
CA ILE A 95 -5.32 6.65 -5.13
C ILE A 95 -6.23 7.88 -5.28
N GLU A 96 -7.45 7.72 -4.85
CA GLU A 96 -8.40 8.82 -4.75
C GLU A 96 -8.94 8.82 -3.33
N ARG A 97 -8.81 9.95 -2.66
CA ARG A 97 -9.20 10.08 -1.27
C ARG A 97 -10.56 10.74 -1.17
N LYS A 98 -11.46 10.11 -0.43
CA LYS A 98 -12.72 10.73 -0.05
C LYS A 98 -12.53 11.47 1.26
N ARG A 99 -12.95 12.71 1.27
CA ARG A 99 -12.85 13.56 2.46
C ARG A 99 -14.22 13.93 2.97
#